data_9bfa5fdec0dfaf8c108fe9e4300bea58
#
_entry.id   9bfa5fdec0dfaf8c108fe9e4300bea58
#
_cell.length_a   1.000
_cell.length_b   1.000
_cell.length_c   1.000
_cell.angle_alpha   90.00
_cell.angle_beta   90.00
_cell.angle_gamma   90.00
#
_symmetry.space_group_name_H-M   'P 1'
#
loop_
_entity.id
_entity.type
_entity.pdbx_description
1 polymer ?
#
loop_
_entity_poly.entity_id
_entity_poly.type
_entity_poly.pdbx_seq_one_letter_code
_entity_poly.pdbx_strand_id
1 'polypeptide(L)'
;MGGVAGAVQSQSGLAGAIAAKFAADPSLAVLSFQVVDPEGGPGARWHVPRLRAGDPDRSSVVTTFLGGACAIRRSAYTEAGGLPDLFFYGHEETDLAWRLMDRGYRLEYDATARMSHHSLPNARHDTFRRQDGRNRVLLARRNLPWPLAAVYLADWMALTVARERGRLGPLKPWFAGFAEGWRTDPGPRRPISLRTAWRMTRAGRPPVI
;
A
#
# COMPACT_ATOMS: atom_id res chain seq x y z
N MET A 1 -19.99 -9.77 -11.33
CA MET A 1 -19.18 -10.85 -11.87
C MET A 1 -18.20 -10.29 -12.88
N GLY A 2 -16.97 -10.75 -12.92
CA GLY A 2 -15.96 -10.40 -13.91
C GLY A 2 -15.01 -9.31 -13.47
N GLY A 3 -14.10 -9.60 -12.52
CA GLY A 3 -12.87 -8.85 -12.37
C GLY A 3 -11.97 -9.15 -13.55
N VAL A 4 -11.77 -8.20 -14.47
CA VAL A 4 -10.74 -8.30 -15.49
C VAL A 4 -9.43 -8.08 -14.78
N ALA A 5 -8.77 -9.17 -14.36
CA ALA A 5 -7.37 -9.13 -13.99
C ALA A 5 -6.62 -8.77 -15.28
N GLY A 6 -6.02 -7.58 -15.30
CA GLY A 6 -5.13 -7.20 -16.38
C GLY A 6 -4.03 -8.25 -16.51
N ALA A 7 -3.76 -8.71 -17.73
CA ALA A 7 -2.71 -9.70 -17.98
C ALA A 7 -1.37 -9.13 -17.52
N VAL A 8 -0.76 -9.82 -16.56
CA VAL A 8 0.55 -9.46 -16.01
C VAL A 8 1.58 -10.35 -16.70
N GLN A 9 2.53 -9.74 -17.40
CA GLN A 9 3.66 -10.45 -17.99
C GLN A 9 4.92 -10.22 -17.15
N SER A 10 5.53 -11.29 -16.66
CA SER A 10 6.82 -11.25 -15.97
C SER A 10 7.97 -11.57 -16.93
N GLN A 11 9.15 -11.02 -16.65
CA GLN A 11 10.36 -11.38 -17.36
C GLN A 11 10.76 -12.85 -17.10
N SER A 12 11.31 -13.54 -18.10
CA SER A 12 11.87 -14.88 -17.92
C SER A 12 13.00 -14.83 -16.87
N GLY A 13 13.00 -15.79 -15.92
CA GLY A 13 13.99 -15.84 -14.83
C GLY A 13 13.67 -14.99 -13.59
N LEU A 14 12.61 -14.18 -13.59
CA LEU A 14 12.23 -13.32 -12.45
C LEU A 14 12.03 -14.13 -11.16
N ALA A 15 11.38 -15.28 -11.22
CA ALA A 15 11.14 -16.12 -10.05
C ALA A 15 12.45 -16.59 -9.38
N GLY A 16 13.45 -16.97 -10.16
CA GLY A 16 14.77 -17.35 -9.65
C GLY A 16 15.50 -16.17 -8.98
N ALA A 17 15.46 -14.99 -9.60
CA ALA A 17 16.07 -13.79 -9.04
C ALA A 17 15.39 -13.37 -7.71
N ILE A 18 14.07 -13.46 -7.62
CA ILE A 18 13.30 -13.20 -6.40
C ILE A 18 13.69 -14.21 -5.29
N ALA A 19 13.74 -15.49 -5.63
CA ALA A 19 14.11 -16.55 -4.68
C ALA A 19 15.53 -16.31 -4.13
N ALA A 20 16.49 -15.95 -4.99
CA ALA A 20 17.85 -15.62 -4.59
C ALA A 20 17.91 -14.42 -3.63
N LYS A 21 17.16 -13.33 -3.90
CA LYS A 21 17.08 -12.18 -3.00
C LYS A 21 16.51 -12.55 -1.63
N PHE A 22 15.44 -13.33 -1.59
CA PHE A 22 14.89 -13.81 -0.32
C PHE A 22 15.83 -14.76 0.42
N ALA A 23 16.59 -15.58 -0.29
CA ALA A 23 17.59 -16.47 0.33
C ALA A 23 18.76 -15.66 0.93
N ALA A 24 19.21 -14.62 0.25
CA ALA A 24 20.31 -13.76 0.68
C ALA A 24 19.97 -12.87 1.88
N ASP A 25 18.71 -12.48 2.05
CA ASP A 25 18.28 -11.60 3.16
C ASP A 25 17.03 -12.15 3.86
N PRO A 26 17.20 -12.86 4.99
CA PRO A 26 16.06 -13.36 5.78
C PRO A 26 15.14 -12.27 6.34
N SER A 27 15.62 -11.03 6.49
CA SER A 27 14.81 -9.90 6.96
C SER A 27 13.89 -9.32 5.88
N LEU A 28 14.17 -9.60 4.60
CA LEU A 28 13.37 -9.14 3.48
C LEU A 28 12.06 -9.95 3.40
N ALA A 29 10.94 -9.27 3.57
CA ALA A 29 9.61 -9.90 3.51
C ALA A 29 8.87 -9.62 2.19
N VAL A 30 9.07 -8.45 1.58
CA VAL A 30 8.35 -8.04 0.37
C VAL A 30 9.31 -7.41 -0.62
N LEU A 31 9.18 -7.84 -1.88
CA LEU A 31 9.70 -7.16 -3.06
C LEU A 31 8.51 -6.59 -3.85
N SER A 32 8.41 -5.27 -3.97
CA SER A 32 7.47 -4.59 -4.85
C SER A 32 8.17 -4.32 -6.17
N PHE A 33 7.56 -4.69 -7.29
CA PHE A 33 8.17 -4.60 -8.61
C PHE A 33 7.91 -3.27 -9.27
N GLN A 34 8.77 -2.92 -10.22
CA GLN A 34 8.52 -1.82 -11.13
C GLN A 34 7.38 -2.20 -12.08
N VAL A 35 6.34 -1.39 -12.08
CA VAL A 35 5.26 -1.51 -13.07
C VAL A 35 5.61 -0.63 -14.27
N VAL A 36 5.60 -1.24 -15.44
CA VAL A 36 5.77 -0.56 -16.74
C VAL A 36 4.48 -0.67 -17.54
N ASP A 37 4.30 0.23 -18.51
CA ASP A 37 3.21 0.08 -19.47
C ASP A 37 3.48 -1.09 -20.42
N PRO A 38 2.50 -1.51 -21.24
CA PRO A 38 2.68 -2.61 -22.19
C PRO A 38 3.76 -2.36 -23.24
N GLU A 39 4.03 -1.11 -23.55
CA GLU A 39 5.04 -0.65 -24.51
C GLU A 39 6.43 -0.54 -23.86
N GLY A 40 6.56 -0.83 -22.55
CA GLY A 40 7.81 -0.76 -21.79
C GLY A 40 8.17 0.62 -21.28
N GLY A 41 7.28 1.60 -21.44
CA GLY A 41 7.44 2.95 -20.92
C GLY A 41 7.23 3.02 -19.38
N PRO A 42 7.48 4.18 -18.77
CA PRO A 42 7.30 4.36 -17.34
C PRO A 42 5.83 4.21 -16.95
N GLY A 43 5.57 3.33 -16.00
CA GLY A 43 4.24 3.18 -15.43
C GLY A 43 3.76 4.43 -14.69
N ALA A 44 2.48 4.45 -14.32
CA ALA A 44 1.91 5.57 -13.60
C ALA A 44 2.66 5.85 -12.28
N ARG A 45 2.75 7.14 -11.91
CA ARG A 45 3.49 7.57 -10.71
C ARG A 45 3.11 6.81 -9.43
N TRP A 46 1.84 6.48 -9.27
CA TRP A 46 1.36 5.74 -8.07
C TRP A 46 1.80 4.28 -8.03
N HIS A 47 2.37 3.75 -9.10
CA HIS A 47 2.98 2.43 -9.11
C HIS A 47 4.34 2.39 -8.37
N VAL A 48 4.94 3.54 -8.08
CA VAL A 48 6.15 3.60 -7.25
C VAL A 48 5.73 3.81 -5.80
N PRO A 49 5.90 2.82 -4.90
CA PRO A 49 5.35 2.85 -3.54
C PRO A 49 6.16 3.73 -2.58
N ARG A 50 6.49 4.94 -3.01
CA ARG A 50 7.23 5.97 -2.26
C ARG A 50 6.41 7.24 -2.16
N LEU A 51 6.55 7.98 -1.07
CA LEU A 51 5.87 9.27 -0.89
C LEU A 51 6.26 10.26 -2.00
N ARG A 52 7.53 10.35 -2.29
CA ARG A 52 8.08 11.03 -3.47
C ARG A 52 8.56 9.93 -4.40
N ALA A 53 7.89 9.72 -5.53
CA ALA A 53 8.23 8.63 -6.46
C ALA A 53 9.70 8.69 -6.88
N GLY A 54 10.19 9.88 -7.23
CA GLY A 54 11.55 10.06 -7.71
C GLY A 54 11.79 9.28 -9.01
N ASP A 55 13.02 8.81 -9.18
CA ASP A 55 13.40 7.97 -10.30
C ASP A 55 12.80 6.54 -10.13
N PRO A 56 11.93 6.07 -11.05
CA PRO A 56 11.34 4.75 -11.01
C PRO A 56 12.37 3.62 -11.19
N ASP A 57 13.50 3.89 -11.81
CA ASP A 57 14.57 2.90 -12.03
C ASP A 57 15.51 2.74 -10.81
N ARG A 58 15.23 3.45 -9.74
CA ARG A 58 15.99 3.37 -8.49
C ARG A 58 15.30 2.49 -7.45
N SER A 59 15.90 1.35 -7.11
CA SER A 59 15.47 0.50 -5.97
C SER A 59 15.62 1.21 -4.63
N SER A 60 14.74 0.90 -3.67
CA SER A 60 14.76 1.52 -2.33
C SER A 60 13.98 0.72 -1.30
N VAL A 61 14.28 0.93 -0.03
CA VAL A 61 13.38 0.53 1.06
C VAL A 61 12.05 1.29 0.93
N VAL A 62 10.94 0.60 1.17
CA VAL A 62 9.58 1.17 1.12
C VAL A 62 8.77 0.77 2.35
N THR A 63 7.65 1.45 2.58
CA THR A 63 6.77 1.22 3.74
C THR A 63 5.38 0.72 3.34
N THR A 64 5.18 0.51 2.07
CA THR A 64 4.01 -0.11 1.45
C THR A 64 4.45 -0.76 0.15
N PHE A 65 3.59 -1.51 -0.51
CA PHE A 65 3.87 -2.18 -1.77
C PHE A 65 2.61 -2.23 -2.64
N LEU A 66 2.75 -2.67 -3.90
CA LEU A 66 1.63 -2.88 -4.81
C LEU A 66 1.24 -4.36 -4.79
N GLY A 67 0.03 -4.68 -4.38
CA GLY A 67 -0.46 -6.06 -4.27
C GLY A 67 -0.43 -6.83 -5.60
N GLY A 68 -0.74 -6.15 -6.70
CA GLY A 68 -0.70 -6.73 -8.06
C GLY A 68 0.70 -6.89 -8.65
N ALA A 69 1.75 -6.33 -8.03
CA ALA A 69 3.12 -6.35 -8.56
C ALA A 69 4.13 -6.54 -7.41
N CYS A 70 4.09 -7.70 -6.78
CA CYS A 70 4.98 -8.00 -5.66
C CYS A 70 5.26 -9.50 -5.52
N ALA A 71 6.30 -9.79 -4.76
CA ALA A 71 6.51 -11.12 -4.16
C ALA A 71 6.61 -10.95 -2.64
N ILE A 72 6.04 -11.90 -1.91
CA ILE A 72 6.00 -11.88 -0.45
C ILE A 72 6.61 -13.18 0.08
N ARG A 73 7.48 -13.08 1.07
CA ARG A 73 8.00 -14.24 1.80
C ARG A 73 6.85 -14.94 2.52
N ARG A 74 6.58 -16.20 2.14
CA ARG A 74 5.44 -16.96 2.67
C ARG A 74 5.43 -17.03 4.20
N SER A 75 6.57 -17.31 4.83
CA SER A 75 6.66 -17.37 6.29
C SER A 75 6.29 -16.04 6.96
N ALA A 76 6.81 -14.92 6.46
CA ALA A 76 6.48 -13.60 6.97
C ALA A 76 5.01 -13.24 6.77
N TYR A 77 4.44 -13.58 5.59
CA TYR A 77 3.00 -13.40 5.31
C TYR A 77 2.14 -14.16 6.32
N THR A 78 2.42 -15.42 6.56
CA THR A 78 1.67 -16.26 7.50
C THR A 78 1.83 -15.76 8.94
N GLU A 79 3.04 -15.42 9.36
CA GLU A 79 3.33 -14.87 10.69
C GLU A 79 2.61 -13.53 10.93
N ALA A 80 2.54 -12.70 9.92
CA ALA A 80 1.81 -11.42 10.00
C ALA A 80 0.28 -11.60 9.95
N GLY A 81 -0.23 -12.79 9.61
CA GLY A 81 -1.66 -13.09 9.53
C GLY A 81 -2.31 -12.69 8.19
N GLY A 82 -1.50 -12.56 7.13
CA GLY A 82 -1.98 -12.35 5.76
C GLY A 82 -2.65 -10.99 5.49
N LEU A 83 -3.26 -10.87 4.33
CA LEU A 83 -4.12 -9.73 3.97
C LEU A 83 -5.47 -9.86 4.68
N PRO A 84 -5.98 -8.81 5.32
CA PRO A 84 -7.27 -8.87 5.99
C PRO A 84 -8.43 -8.69 5.01
N ASP A 85 -9.43 -9.58 5.05
CA ASP A 85 -10.64 -9.52 4.21
C ASP A 85 -11.46 -8.24 4.43
N LEU A 86 -11.24 -7.57 5.57
CA LEU A 86 -11.91 -6.33 5.94
C LEU A 86 -11.68 -5.21 4.92
N PHE A 87 -10.50 -5.17 4.29
CA PHE A 87 -10.17 -4.20 3.25
C PHE A 87 -10.50 -4.81 1.89
N PHE A 88 -11.69 -4.56 1.38
CA PHE A 88 -12.10 -5.13 0.10
C PHE A 88 -11.33 -4.55 -1.10
N TYR A 89 -10.84 -3.30 -1.01
CA TYR A 89 -10.13 -2.62 -2.09
C TYR A 89 -9.33 -1.42 -1.59
N GLY A 90 -8.01 -1.58 -1.59
CA GLY A 90 -7.05 -0.55 -1.18
C GLY A 90 -6.80 -0.50 0.33
N HIS A 91 -5.55 -0.28 0.67
CA HIS A 91 -4.95 -0.25 2.00
C HIS A 91 -4.68 -1.62 2.67
N GLU A 92 -5.13 -2.73 2.10
CA GLU A 92 -4.80 -4.07 2.57
C GLU A 92 -3.29 -4.33 2.56
N GLU A 93 -2.60 -3.89 1.52
CA GLU A 93 -1.14 -4.00 1.40
C GLU A 93 -0.44 -3.09 2.43
N THR A 94 -1.00 -1.93 2.69
CA THR A 94 -0.45 -1.01 3.69
C THR A 94 -0.61 -1.59 5.11
N ASP A 95 -1.76 -2.18 5.41
CA ASP A 95 -2.01 -2.89 6.69
C ASP A 95 -1.00 -4.02 6.89
N LEU A 96 -0.81 -4.88 5.89
CA LEU A 96 0.17 -5.96 5.95
C LEU A 96 1.61 -5.42 6.05
N ALA A 97 1.96 -4.41 5.25
CA ALA A 97 3.28 -3.81 5.27
C ALA A 97 3.66 -3.29 6.67
N TRP A 98 2.76 -2.58 7.34
CA TRP A 98 3.01 -2.04 8.67
C TRP A 98 3.18 -3.14 9.72
N ARG A 99 2.36 -4.19 9.66
CA ARG A 99 2.49 -5.36 10.53
C ARG A 99 3.80 -6.13 10.31
N LEU A 100 4.26 -6.25 9.06
CA LEU A 100 5.56 -6.84 8.73
C LEU A 100 6.71 -6.00 9.28
N MET A 101 6.66 -4.69 9.06
CA MET A 101 7.69 -3.78 9.57
C MET A 101 7.75 -3.79 11.10
N ASP A 102 6.62 -3.90 11.79
CA ASP A 102 6.61 -3.96 13.26
C ASP A 102 7.21 -5.26 13.81
N ARG A 103 7.19 -6.33 13.03
CA ARG A 103 7.91 -7.59 13.30
C ARG A 103 9.41 -7.54 12.95
N GLY A 104 9.90 -6.42 12.46
CA GLY A 104 11.31 -6.25 12.11
C GLY A 104 11.64 -6.50 10.65
N TYR A 105 10.70 -6.96 9.85
CA TYR A 105 10.93 -7.20 8.43
C TYR A 105 11.17 -5.91 7.65
N ARG A 106 11.80 -6.07 6.48
CA ARG A 106 12.09 -5.04 5.49
C ARG A 106 11.28 -5.27 4.22
N LEU A 107 10.82 -4.17 3.64
CA LEU A 107 10.17 -4.15 2.33
C LEU A 107 11.04 -3.35 1.36
N GLU A 108 11.12 -3.81 0.12
CA GLU A 108 11.94 -3.17 -0.92
C GLU A 108 11.13 -2.99 -2.20
N TYR A 109 11.28 -1.83 -2.83
CA TYR A 109 10.95 -1.62 -4.22
C TYR A 109 12.15 -2.02 -5.06
N ASP A 110 11.97 -3.00 -5.92
CA ASP A 110 12.99 -3.54 -6.82
C ASP A 110 12.74 -3.08 -8.24
N ALA A 111 13.49 -2.08 -8.68
CA ALA A 111 13.38 -1.52 -10.02
C ALA A 111 13.90 -2.45 -11.13
N THR A 112 14.65 -3.51 -10.77
CA THR A 112 15.14 -4.50 -11.74
C THR A 112 14.10 -5.58 -12.05
N ALA A 113 13.14 -5.78 -11.14
CA ALA A 113 12.02 -6.69 -11.32
C ALA A 113 10.87 -5.94 -12.00
N ARG A 114 10.66 -6.16 -13.27
CA ARG A 114 9.67 -5.44 -14.08
C ARG A 114 8.44 -6.26 -14.36
N MET A 115 7.30 -5.61 -14.31
CA MET A 115 5.99 -6.19 -14.56
C MET A 115 5.17 -5.26 -15.43
N SER A 116 4.63 -5.76 -16.54
CA SER A 116 3.73 -4.99 -17.39
C SER A 116 2.31 -5.02 -16.82
N HIS A 117 1.65 -3.87 -16.76
CA HIS A 117 0.28 -3.73 -16.29
C HIS A 117 -0.51 -2.76 -17.17
N HIS A 118 -1.63 -3.24 -17.69
CA HIS A 118 -2.59 -2.39 -18.41
C HIS A 118 -3.36 -1.51 -17.41
N SER A 119 -3.17 -0.21 -17.51
CA SER A 119 -3.97 0.76 -16.74
C SER A 119 -5.35 0.90 -17.40
N LEU A 120 -6.38 0.33 -16.79
CA LEU A 120 -7.76 0.58 -17.21
C LEU A 120 -8.24 1.93 -16.69
N PRO A 121 -8.99 2.72 -17.49
CA PRO A 121 -9.63 3.93 -17.00
C PRO A 121 -10.51 3.63 -15.79
N ASN A 122 -10.37 4.42 -14.72
CA ASN A 122 -11.12 4.25 -13.49
C ASN A 122 -12.62 4.54 -13.67
N ALA A 123 -13.41 3.53 -14.03
CA ALA A 123 -14.88 3.60 -14.11
C ALA A 123 -15.58 3.63 -12.73
N ARG A 124 -14.83 3.70 -11.61
CA ARG A 124 -15.37 3.44 -10.25
C ARG A 124 -15.12 4.61 -9.28
N HIS A 125 -15.22 5.84 -9.72
CA HIS A 125 -14.81 7.00 -8.91
C HIS A 125 -15.47 7.07 -7.52
N ASP A 126 -16.77 6.90 -7.39
CA ASP A 126 -17.46 7.11 -6.11
C ASP A 126 -17.30 5.93 -5.15
N THR A 127 -17.38 4.69 -5.65
CA THR A 127 -17.13 3.49 -4.85
C THR A 127 -15.70 3.48 -4.33
N PHE A 128 -14.72 3.80 -5.18
CA PHE A 128 -13.33 3.90 -4.77
C PHE A 128 -13.11 4.97 -3.69
N ARG A 129 -13.70 6.18 -3.86
CA ARG A 129 -13.59 7.25 -2.88
C ARG A 129 -14.19 6.86 -1.52
N ARG A 130 -15.36 6.21 -1.53
CA ARG A 130 -15.97 5.73 -0.30
C ARG A 130 -15.11 4.69 0.40
N GLN A 131 -14.58 3.73 -0.34
CA GLN A 131 -13.68 2.72 0.21
C GLN A 131 -12.37 3.31 0.72
N ASP A 132 -11.76 4.27 0.00
CA ASP A 132 -10.57 4.97 0.47
C ASP A 132 -10.81 5.66 1.81
N GLY A 133 -11.88 6.42 1.96
CA GLY A 133 -12.24 7.08 3.23
C GLY A 133 -12.47 6.08 4.37
N ARG A 134 -13.22 5.01 4.11
CA ARG A 134 -13.50 3.93 5.07
C ARG A 134 -12.22 3.22 5.51
N ASN A 135 -11.42 2.79 4.54
CA ASN A 135 -10.25 1.97 4.79
C ASN A 135 -9.13 2.74 5.51
N ARG A 136 -9.02 4.06 5.31
CA ARG A 136 -8.11 4.90 6.10
C ARG A 136 -8.46 4.90 7.58
N VAL A 137 -9.73 5.00 7.92
CA VAL A 137 -10.17 4.93 9.33
C VAL A 137 -9.86 3.56 9.91
N LEU A 138 -10.17 2.49 9.19
CA LEU A 138 -9.88 1.12 9.62
C LEU A 138 -8.38 0.90 9.81
N LEU A 139 -7.55 1.33 8.85
CA LEU A 139 -6.09 1.23 8.91
C LEU A 139 -5.53 1.94 10.15
N ALA A 140 -5.97 3.18 10.39
CA ALA A 140 -5.53 3.97 11.54
C ALA A 140 -5.94 3.31 12.87
N ARG A 141 -7.20 2.88 12.99
CA ARG A 141 -7.74 2.23 14.19
C ARG A 141 -7.07 0.90 14.50
N ARG A 142 -6.68 0.14 13.49
CA ARG A 142 -5.99 -1.16 13.65
C ARG A 142 -4.53 -1.01 14.02
N ASN A 143 -3.81 -0.14 13.29
CA ASN A 143 -2.35 -0.22 13.20
C ASN A 143 -1.62 0.97 13.82
N LEU A 144 -2.29 2.05 14.20
CA LEU A 144 -1.60 3.22 14.73
C LEU A 144 -1.86 3.43 16.23
N PRO A 145 -0.84 3.85 17.02
CA PRO A 145 -1.06 4.48 18.32
C PRO A 145 -2.03 5.67 18.16
N TRP A 146 -2.90 5.90 19.14
CA TRP A 146 -3.96 6.92 19.01
C TRP A 146 -3.47 8.32 18.62
N PRO A 147 -2.34 8.84 19.16
CA PRO A 147 -1.83 10.14 18.71
C PRO A 147 -1.47 10.16 17.21
N LEU A 148 -0.81 9.11 16.72
CA LEU A 148 -0.46 8.99 15.31
C LEU A 148 -1.70 8.75 14.43
N ALA A 149 -2.69 8.01 14.94
CA ALA A 149 -3.96 7.81 14.25
C ALA A 149 -4.71 9.12 14.05
N ALA A 150 -4.74 9.98 15.06
CA ALA A 150 -5.36 11.30 14.98
C ALA A 150 -4.68 12.18 13.93
N VAL A 151 -3.34 12.24 13.94
CA VAL A 151 -2.57 13.00 12.94
C VAL A 151 -2.81 12.44 11.53
N TYR A 152 -2.71 11.12 11.36
CA TYR A 152 -2.97 10.45 10.07
C TYR A 152 -4.34 10.80 9.48
N LEU A 153 -5.39 10.72 10.30
CA LEU A 153 -6.75 11.00 9.84
C LEU A 153 -6.96 12.49 9.53
N ALA A 154 -6.38 13.39 10.35
CA ALA A 154 -6.42 14.83 10.09
C ALA A 154 -5.70 15.20 8.80
N ASP A 155 -4.48 14.68 8.59
CA ASP A 155 -3.68 14.93 7.39
C ASP A 155 -4.41 14.45 6.13
N TRP A 156 -4.98 13.24 6.16
CA TRP A 156 -5.69 12.71 4.99
C TRP A 156 -7.02 13.41 4.73
N MET A 157 -7.73 13.89 5.76
CA MET A 157 -8.87 14.79 5.57
C MET A 157 -8.45 16.07 4.87
N ALA A 158 -7.43 16.74 5.39
CA ALA A 158 -6.93 18.00 4.83
C ALA A 158 -6.44 17.81 3.38
N LEU A 159 -5.65 16.76 3.13
CA LEU A 159 -5.13 16.43 1.80
C LEU A 159 -6.26 16.10 0.80
N THR A 160 -7.29 15.38 1.23
CA THR A 160 -8.43 15.05 0.36
C THR A 160 -9.21 16.29 -0.01
N VAL A 161 -9.52 17.15 0.97
CA VAL A 161 -10.20 18.44 0.71
C VAL A 161 -9.38 19.33 -0.22
N ALA A 162 -8.08 19.44 0.02
CA ALA A 162 -7.17 20.24 -0.80
C ALA A 162 -7.06 19.71 -2.25
N ARG A 163 -6.93 18.40 -2.44
CA ARG A 163 -6.85 17.76 -3.78
C ARG A 163 -8.12 17.95 -4.59
N GLU A 164 -9.26 17.82 -3.95
CA GLU A 164 -10.56 18.02 -4.59
C GLU A 164 -10.95 19.50 -4.67
N ARG A 165 -10.08 20.42 -4.20
CA ARG A 165 -10.31 21.87 -4.20
C ARG A 165 -11.67 22.26 -3.61
N GLY A 166 -12.11 21.57 -2.56
CA GLY A 166 -13.40 21.80 -1.90
C GLY A 166 -14.64 21.38 -2.71
N ARG A 167 -14.49 20.72 -3.86
CA ARG A 167 -15.64 20.26 -4.65
C ARG A 167 -16.45 19.20 -3.89
N LEU A 168 -17.72 19.48 -3.60
CA LEU A 168 -18.57 18.63 -2.76
C LEU A 168 -18.89 17.26 -3.41
N GLY A 169 -18.99 17.21 -4.73
CA GLY A 169 -19.31 15.96 -5.45
C GLY A 169 -18.37 14.80 -5.05
N PRO A 170 -17.04 14.93 -5.29
CA PRO A 170 -16.07 13.92 -4.90
C PRO A 170 -15.90 13.72 -3.39
N LEU A 171 -16.12 14.76 -2.59
CA LEU A 171 -15.95 14.71 -1.13
C LEU A 171 -17.05 13.92 -0.42
N LYS A 172 -18.31 14.02 -0.90
CA LYS A 172 -19.45 13.32 -0.28
C LYS A 172 -19.22 11.82 -0.10
N PRO A 173 -18.89 11.02 -1.15
CA PRO A 173 -18.65 9.60 -0.99
C PRO A 173 -17.45 9.31 -0.09
N TRP A 174 -16.40 10.14 -0.13
CA TRP A 174 -15.23 9.95 0.74
C TRP A 174 -15.60 10.14 2.22
N PHE A 175 -16.30 11.20 2.60
CA PHE A 175 -16.73 11.43 3.98
C PHE A 175 -17.79 10.42 4.45
N ALA A 176 -18.65 9.95 3.55
CA ALA A 176 -19.56 8.84 3.86
C ALA A 176 -18.78 7.56 4.23
N GLY A 177 -17.74 7.23 3.47
CA GLY A 177 -16.84 6.13 3.79
C GLY A 177 -16.09 6.35 5.10
N PHE A 178 -15.58 7.55 5.34
CA PHE A 178 -14.91 7.91 6.58
C PHE A 178 -15.81 7.68 7.82
N ALA A 179 -17.06 8.13 7.74
CA ALA A 179 -18.06 7.88 8.80
C ALA A 179 -18.40 6.39 8.95
N GLU A 180 -18.46 5.64 7.85
CA GLU A 180 -18.65 4.19 7.85
C GLU A 180 -17.48 3.47 8.55
N GLY A 181 -16.24 3.88 8.30
CA GLY A 181 -15.05 3.32 8.92
C GLY A 181 -15.05 3.44 10.46
N TRP A 182 -15.67 4.48 11.01
CA TRP A 182 -15.86 4.62 12.45
C TRP A 182 -16.88 3.64 13.03
N ARG A 183 -17.91 3.28 12.26
CA ARG A 183 -18.98 2.36 12.65
C ARG A 183 -18.62 0.90 12.41
N THR A 184 -17.67 0.64 11.54
CA THR A 184 -17.21 -0.72 11.21
C THR A 184 -16.27 -1.23 12.29
N ASP A 185 -16.42 -2.48 12.69
CA ASP A 185 -15.45 -3.14 13.57
C ASP A 185 -14.11 -3.28 12.81
N PRO A 186 -13.01 -2.68 13.29
CA PRO A 186 -11.70 -2.79 12.66
C PRO A 186 -11.06 -4.18 12.86
N GLY A 187 -11.66 -5.07 13.66
CA GLY A 187 -11.05 -6.30 14.12
C GLY A 187 -9.91 -6.06 15.13
N PRO A 188 -9.03 -7.04 15.34
CA PRO A 188 -7.99 -6.95 16.35
C PRO A 188 -7.06 -5.76 16.16
N ARG A 189 -6.97 -4.91 17.19
CA ARG A 189 -6.08 -3.76 17.21
C ARG A 189 -4.66 -4.18 17.60
N ARG A 190 -3.69 -3.91 16.74
CA ARG A 190 -2.27 -4.20 16.95
C ARG A 190 -1.42 -3.00 16.49
N PRO A 191 -1.36 -1.90 17.28
CA PRO A 191 -0.65 -0.71 16.88
C PRO A 191 0.84 -0.98 16.72
N ILE A 192 1.43 -0.44 15.64
CA ILE A 192 2.87 -0.46 15.46
C ILE A 192 3.57 0.29 16.59
N SER A 193 4.77 -0.14 16.92
CA SER A 193 5.61 0.53 17.91
C SER A 193 6.10 1.89 17.41
N LEU A 194 6.41 2.82 18.31
CA LEU A 194 7.04 4.10 17.96
C LEU A 194 8.38 3.91 17.27
N ARG A 195 9.11 2.83 17.60
CA ARG A 195 10.33 2.44 16.90
C ARG A 195 10.06 2.13 15.43
N THR A 196 8.99 1.42 15.13
CA THR A 196 8.57 1.14 13.76
C THR A 196 8.15 2.41 13.03
N ALA A 197 7.35 3.26 13.66
CA ALA A 197 6.99 4.56 13.11
C ALA A 197 8.22 5.41 12.75
N TRP A 198 9.25 5.40 13.60
CA TRP A 198 10.52 6.06 13.34
C TRP A 198 11.28 5.43 12.16
N ARG A 199 11.34 4.09 12.07
CA ARG A 199 11.94 3.38 10.93
C ARG A 199 11.25 3.74 9.61
N MET A 200 9.91 3.84 9.61
CA MET A 200 9.13 4.25 8.44
C MET A 200 9.45 5.68 8.03
N THR A 201 9.57 6.59 9.01
CA THR A 201 9.95 7.98 8.76
C THR A 201 11.33 8.06 8.11
N ARG A 202 12.31 7.29 8.60
CA ARG A 202 13.65 7.21 8.00
C ARG A 202 13.66 6.58 6.60
N ALA A 203 12.73 5.69 6.32
CA ALA A 203 12.50 5.13 4.98
C ALA A 203 11.79 6.11 4.03
N GLY A 204 11.54 7.35 4.45
CA GLY A 204 11.01 8.43 3.62
C GLY A 204 9.49 8.50 3.53
N ARG A 205 8.75 7.67 4.28
CA ARG A 205 7.29 7.74 4.37
C ARG A 205 6.83 7.47 5.81
N PRO A 206 6.63 8.52 6.63
CA PRO A 206 6.09 8.37 7.96
C PRO A 206 4.67 7.79 7.93
N PRO A 207 4.25 7.05 8.96
CA PRO A 207 2.93 6.40 8.98
C PRO A 207 1.75 7.37 9.21
N VAL A 208 1.98 8.65 9.04
CA VAL A 208 0.95 9.70 9.15
C VAL A 208 0.56 10.30 7.80
N ILE A 209 1.19 9.81 6.69
CA ILE A 209 0.91 10.34 5.34
C ILE A 209 0.93 9.23 4.27
#